data_98a6a4dfe748550b3044cc100db60388
#
_entry.id   98a6a4dfe748550b3044cc100db60388
#
_cell.length_a   1.000
_cell.length_b   1.000
_cell.length_c   1.000
_cell.angle_alpha   90.00
_cell.angle_beta   90.00
_cell.angle_gamma   90.00
#
_symmetry.space_group_name_H-M   'P 1'
#
loop_
_entity.id
_entity.type
_entity.pdbx_description
1 polymer ?
#
loop_
_entity_poly.entity_id
_entity_poly.type
_entity_poly.pdbx_seq_one_letter_code
_entity_poly.pdbx_strand_id
1 'polypeptide(L)'
;MTVDALEDKDLVGANSGEVGDIESVVENNADKKRFIVISRGGFLGFFETEVAIPLENVVVRNDQVVLQGLTAEQLKALPKFENTNNSYRELGDNENVSLTEVR
;
A
#
# COMPACT_ATOMS: atom_id res chain seq x y z
N MET A 1 -11.64 4.77 -6.31
CA MET A 1 -10.58 5.78 -6.11
C MET A 1 -9.49 5.59 -7.16
N THR A 2 -9.00 6.67 -7.73
CA THR A 2 -7.90 6.57 -8.68
C THR A 2 -6.57 6.35 -7.97
N VAL A 3 -5.60 5.80 -8.71
CA VAL A 3 -4.26 5.61 -8.18
C VAL A 3 -3.66 6.95 -7.74
N ASP A 4 -3.85 7.98 -8.56
CA ASP A 4 -3.37 9.33 -8.23
C ASP A 4 -3.90 9.83 -6.88
N ALA A 5 -5.19 9.62 -6.63
CA ALA A 5 -5.78 10.01 -5.35
C ALA A 5 -5.22 9.20 -4.18
N LEU A 6 -4.91 7.92 -4.39
CA LEU A 6 -4.28 7.07 -3.37
C LEU A 6 -2.86 7.52 -3.06
N GLU A 7 -2.10 7.86 -4.10
CA GLU A 7 -0.70 8.26 -3.92
C GLU A 7 -0.56 9.56 -3.13
N ASP A 8 -1.61 10.38 -3.10
CA ASP A 8 -1.63 11.60 -2.29
C ASP A 8 -1.92 11.33 -0.82
N LYS A 9 -2.20 10.09 -0.45
CA LYS A 9 -2.57 9.73 0.92
C LYS A 9 -1.50 8.90 1.58
N ASP A 10 -1.49 8.94 2.91
CA ASP A 10 -0.65 8.07 3.71
C ASP A 10 -1.47 6.88 4.17
N LEU A 11 -0.81 5.76 4.38
CA LEU A 11 -1.42 4.60 5.01
C LEU A 11 -1.30 4.76 6.52
N VAL A 12 -2.41 4.66 7.23
CA VAL A 12 -2.42 4.72 8.69
C VAL A 12 -2.82 3.37 9.26
N GLY A 13 -2.38 3.10 10.47
CA GLY A 13 -2.78 1.90 11.20
C GLY A 13 -4.14 2.08 11.87
N ALA A 14 -4.65 0.99 12.48
CA ALA A 14 -5.94 1.01 13.15
C ALA A 14 -6.02 2.06 14.26
N ASN A 15 -4.88 2.44 14.81
CA ASN A 15 -4.79 3.46 15.88
C ASN A 15 -4.51 4.86 15.33
N SER A 16 -4.69 5.06 14.06
CA SER A 16 -4.43 6.32 13.36
C SER A 16 -2.96 6.75 13.35
N GLY A 17 -2.05 5.84 13.72
CA GLY A 17 -0.63 6.07 13.59
C GLY A 17 -0.18 5.88 12.15
N GLU A 18 0.67 6.76 11.66
CA GLU A 18 1.17 6.66 10.29
C GLU A 18 2.01 5.41 10.09
N VAL A 19 1.70 4.65 9.04
CA VAL A 19 2.42 3.43 8.69
C VAL A 19 3.45 3.71 7.59
N GLY A 20 3.09 4.48 6.60
CA GLY A 20 3.99 4.84 5.52
C GLY A 20 3.28 5.60 4.42
N ASP A 21 4.06 6.06 3.45
CA ASP A 21 3.55 6.78 2.29
C ASP A 21 3.15 5.78 1.21
N ILE A 22 2.02 6.04 0.56
CA ILE A 22 1.59 5.22 -0.57
C ILE A 22 2.35 5.67 -1.80
N GLU A 23 3.20 4.78 -2.33
CA GLU A 23 4.07 5.09 -3.46
C GLU A 23 3.46 4.70 -4.80
N SER A 24 2.80 3.54 -4.85
CA SER A 24 2.22 3.04 -6.10
C SER A 24 1.22 1.94 -5.81
N VAL A 25 0.51 1.54 -6.86
CA VAL A 25 -0.36 0.37 -6.83
C VAL A 25 0.11 -0.56 -7.95
N VAL A 26 0.28 -1.83 -7.63
CA VAL A 26 0.76 -2.81 -8.60
C VAL A 26 -0.19 -3.99 -8.69
N GLU A 27 -0.14 -4.67 -9.82
CA GLU A 27 -0.94 -5.85 -10.07
C GLU A 27 -0.02 -7.00 -10.45
N ASN A 28 -0.18 -8.13 -9.78
CA ASN A 28 0.60 -9.32 -10.11
C ASN A 28 0.13 -9.87 -11.45
N ASN A 29 1.07 -10.07 -12.38
CA ASN A 29 0.74 -10.48 -13.73
C ASN A 29 0.18 -11.91 -13.81
N ALA A 30 0.51 -12.76 -12.86
CA ALA A 30 0.09 -14.16 -12.87
C ALA A 30 -1.35 -14.32 -12.35
N ASP A 31 -1.67 -13.77 -11.19
CA ASP A 31 -2.97 -13.98 -10.53
C ASP A 31 -3.86 -12.74 -10.52
N LYS A 32 -3.36 -11.62 -11.03
CA LYS A 32 -4.08 -10.34 -11.10
C LYS A 32 -4.41 -9.73 -9.74
N LYS A 33 -3.82 -10.21 -8.69
CA LYS A 33 -3.96 -9.59 -7.36
C LYS A 33 -3.28 -8.24 -7.34
N ARG A 34 -3.91 -7.30 -6.66
CA ARG A 34 -3.40 -5.94 -6.55
C ARG A 34 -2.88 -5.66 -5.15
N PHE A 35 -1.86 -4.83 -5.09
CA PHE A 35 -1.18 -4.47 -3.85
C PHE A 35 -0.91 -2.98 -3.85
N ILE A 36 -0.98 -2.39 -2.66
CA ILE A 36 -0.49 -1.03 -2.46
C ILE A 36 0.97 -1.16 -2.02
N VAL A 37 1.85 -0.44 -2.72
CA VAL A 37 3.26 -0.37 -2.34
C VAL A 37 3.45 0.86 -1.48
N ILE A 38 3.94 0.67 -0.26
CA ILE A 38 4.21 1.77 0.65
C ILE A 38 5.71 1.84 0.95
N SER A 39 6.20 3.02 1.22
CA SER A 39 7.55 3.21 1.74
C SER A 39 7.46 3.26 3.26
N ARG A 40 8.34 2.54 3.90
CA ARG A 40 8.36 2.38 5.35
C ARG A 40 9.74 2.68 5.87
N GLY A 41 9.79 3.35 7.00
CA GLY A 41 11.00 3.41 7.80
C GLY A 41 11.93 4.57 7.56
N GLY A 42 11.87 5.30 6.54
CA GLY A 42 12.77 6.40 6.18
C GLY A 42 13.32 7.29 7.29
N PHE A 43 13.82 6.71 8.38
CA PHE A 43 14.39 7.47 9.48
C PHE A 43 15.59 8.26 8.96
N LEU A 44 15.50 9.57 9.07
CA LEU A 44 16.50 10.50 8.55
C LEU A 44 16.73 10.37 7.03
N GLY A 45 15.75 9.85 6.30
CA GLY A 45 15.84 9.73 4.86
C GLY A 45 16.74 8.61 4.36
N PHE A 46 17.22 7.75 5.26
CA PHE A 46 18.06 6.61 4.90
C PHE A 46 17.25 5.33 4.90
N PHE A 47 17.52 4.48 3.92
CA PHE A 47 17.02 3.11 3.89
C PHE A 47 15.49 2.99 3.90
N GLU A 48 14.82 3.80 3.06
CA GLU A 48 13.40 3.58 2.82
C GLU A 48 13.22 2.18 2.25
N THR A 49 12.36 1.40 2.89
CA THR A 49 12.02 0.07 2.43
C THR A 49 10.59 0.08 1.91
N GLU A 50 10.43 -0.37 0.66
CA GLU A 50 9.11 -0.53 0.10
C GLU A 50 8.58 -1.91 0.42
N VAL A 51 7.30 -1.99 0.78
CA VAL A 51 6.60 -3.26 1.00
C VAL A 51 5.26 -3.22 0.28
N ALA A 52 4.82 -4.38 -0.18
CA ALA A 52 3.54 -4.50 -0.89
C ALA A 52 2.49 -5.05 0.07
N ILE A 53 1.36 -4.40 0.15
CA ILE A 53 0.26 -4.78 1.03
C ILE A 53 -0.94 -5.14 0.17
N PRO A 54 -1.52 -6.35 0.31
CA PRO A 54 -2.70 -6.73 -0.46
C PRO A 54 -3.86 -5.75 -0.22
N LEU A 55 -4.62 -5.45 -1.26
CA LEU A 55 -5.76 -4.54 -1.13
C LEU A 55 -6.78 -5.02 -0.10
N GLU A 56 -6.89 -6.31 0.12
CA GLU A 56 -7.82 -6.87 1.11
C GLU A 56 -7.46 -6.45 2.55
N ASN A 57 -6.23 -5.99 2.76
CA ASN A 57 -5.77 -5.52 4.07
C ASN A 57 -5.84 -4.01 4.22
N VAL A 58 -6.56 -3.34 3.32
CA VAL A 58 -6.66 -1.88 3.31
C VAL A 58 -8.12 -1.49 3.15
N VAL A 59 -8.57 -0.56 3.96
CA VAL A 59 -9.93 -0.01 3.87
C VAL A 59 -9.86 1.50 3.88
N VAL A 60 -10.93 2.14 3.43
CA VAL A 60 -11.08 3.60 3.51
C VAL A 60 -12.04 3.92 4.64
N ARG A 61 -11.61 4.76 5.57
CA ARG A 61 -12.44 5.23 6.68
C ARG A 61 -12.21 6.72 6.85
N ASN A 62 -13.29 7.49 6.82
CA ASN A 62 -13.20 8.95 6.98
C ASN A 62 -12.17 9.58 6.05
N ASP A 63 -12.16 9.12 4.80
CA ASP A 63 -11.25 9.63 3.78
C ASP A 63 -9.78 9.27 4.03
N GLN A 64 -9.51 8.41 5.00
CA GLN A 64 -8.17 7.88 5.26
C GLN A 64 -8.04 6.45 4.75
N VAL A 65 -6.86 6.10 4.31
CA VAL A 65 -6.54 4.72 3.92
C VAL A 65 -5.96 4.03 5.15
N VAL A 66 -6.64 3.00 5.61
CA VAL A 66 -6.35 2.36 6.89
C VAL A 66 -5.96 0.90 6.70
N LEU A 67 -4.87 0.51 7.36
CA LEU A 67 -4.43 -0.89 7.38
C LEU A 67 -5.37 -1.71 8.23
N GLN A 68 -5.79 -2.87 7.72
CA GLN A 68 -6.69 -3.76 8.41
C GLN A 68 -6.21 -5.21 8.30
N GLY A 69 -6.27 -5.93 9.39
CA GLY A 69 -5.93 -7.36 9.38
C GLY A 69 -4.44 -7.67 9.45
N LEU A 70 -3.60 -6.66 9.55
CA LEU A 70 -2.16 -6.84 9.75
C LEU A 70 -1.73 -6.03 10.97
N THR A 71 -0.92 -6.66 11.81
CA THR A 71 -0.32 -5.95 12.95
C THR A 71 0.94 -5.22 12.49
N ALA A 72 1.40 -4.28 13.32
CA ALA A 72 2.66 -3.60 13.05
C ALA A 72 3.83 -4.58 12.95
N GLU A 73 3.82 -5.63 13.77
CA GLU A 73 4.86 -6.65 13.73
C GLU A 73 4.82 -7.46 12.44
N GLN A 74 3.63 -7.82 11.97
CA GLN A 74 3.48 -8.52 10.71
C GLN A 74 3.93 -7.66 9.54
N LEU A 75 3.63 -6.36 9.61
CA LEU A 75 4.07 -5.42 8.59
C LEU A 75 5.59 -5.35 8.51
N LYS A 76 6.25 -5.30 9.67
CA LYS A 76 7.72 -5.27 9.72
C LYS A 76 8.35 -6.55 9.19
N ALA A 77 7.64 -7.66 9.30
CA ALA A 77 8.11 -8.96 8.82
C ALA A 77 7.93 -9.15 7.33
N LEU A 78 7.19 -8.28 6.65
CA LEU A 78 7.01 -8.38 5.21
C LEU A 78 8.33 -8.18 4.49
N PRO A 79 8.59 -8.97 3.45
CA PRO A 79 9.82 -8.80 2.68
C PRO A 79 9.80 -7.49 1.91
N LYS A 80 10.98 -6.99 1.60
CA LYS A 80 11.12 -5.83 0.75
C LYS A 80 10.46 -6.13 -0.60
N PHE A 81 9.66 -5.18 -1.08
CA PHE A 81 9.05 -5.31 -2.39
C PHE A 81 10.10 -5.08 -3.47
N GLU A 82 10.21 -6.02 -4.38
CA GLU A 82 11.08 -5.90 -5.53
C GLU A 82 10.31 -6.41 -6.76
N ASN A 83 10.29 -5.61 -7.80
CA ASN A 83 9.64 -6.00 -9.04
C ASN A 83 10.69 -6.57 -10.01
N THR A 84 11.18 -7.75 -9.66
CA THR A 84 12.14 -8.46 -10.50
C THR A 84 11.39 -9.24 -11.58
N ASN A 85 11.99 -9.37 -12.75
CA ASN A 85 11.42 -10.14 -13.86
C ASN A 85 10.05 -9.65 -14.33
N ASN A 86 9.71 -8.39 -14.05
CA ASN A 86 8.44 -7.80 -14.46
C ASN A 86 7.23 -8.61 -14.01
N SER A 87 7.29 -9.14 -12.78
CA SER A 87 6.19 -9.92 -12.20
C SER A 87 4.97 -9.09 -11.88
N TYR A 88 5.13 -7.78 -11.75
CA TYR A 88 4.06 -6.85 -11.41
C TYR A 88 3.96 -5.75 -12.44
N ARG A 89 2.72 -5.34 -12.69
CA ARG A 89 2.43 -4.18 -13.53
C ARG A 89 2.07 -3.01 -12.62
N GLU A 90 2.75 -1.89 -12.78
CA GLU A 90 2.38 -0.68 -12.05
C GLU A 90 1.14 -0.07 -12.71
N LEU A 91 0.12 0.25 -11.90
CA LEU A 91 -1.09 0.88 -12.41
C LEU A 91 -0.84 2.35 -12.69
N GLY A 92 -1.45 2.85 -13.75
CA GLY A 92 -1.35 4.27 -14.10
C GLY A 92 -2.23 5.14 -13.21
N ASP A 93 -1.92 6.43 -13.15
CA ASP A 93 -2.57 7.39 -12.27
C ASP A 93 -4.09 7.45 -12.45
N ASN A 94 -4.58 7.22 -13.67
CA ASN A 94 -5.99 7.33 -13.97
C ASN A 94 -6.75 6.01 -13.79
N GLU A 95 -6.08 4.93 -13.44
CA GLU A 95 -6.75 3.67 -13.21
C GLU A 95 -7.47 3.68 -11.87
N ASN A 96 -8.63 3.05 -11.84
CA ASN A 96 -9.43 2.96 -10.64
C ASN A 96 -9.05 1.74 -9.81
N VAL A 97 -9.06 1.93 -8.50
CA VAL A 97 -8.81 0.88 -7.53
C VAL A 97 -10.02 0.81 -6.61
N SER A 98 -10.59 -0.38 -6.48
CA SER A 98 -11.73 -0.59 -5.60
C SER A 98 -11.25 -0.89 -4.19
N LEU A 99 -11.60 -0.04 -3.25
CA LEU A 99 -11.31 -0.24 -1.84
C LEU A 99 -12.61 -0.30 -1.06
N THR A 100 -12.64 -1.15 -0.04
CA THR A 100 -13.78 -1.24 0.85
C THR A 100 -13.85 0.02 1.71
N GLU A 101 -15.01 0.67 1.72
CA GLU A 101 -15.25 1.79 2.61
C GLU A 101 -15.89 1.31 3.89
N VAL A 102 -15.37 1.77 5.02
CA VAL A 102 -15.87 1.43 6.35
C VAL A 102 -16.37 2.70 7.02
N ARG A 103 -17.57 2.62 7.60
CA ARG A 103 -18.16 3.74 8.31
C ARG A 103 -17.90 3.67 9.81
#